data_50e7b378588ed75ff1c5c47044d486c4
#
_entry.id   50e7b378588ed75ff1c5c47044d486c4
#
_cell.length_a   1.000
_cell.length_b   1.000
_cell.length_c   1.000
_cell.angle_alpha   90.00
_cell.angle_beta   90.00
_cell.angle_gamma   90.00
#
_symmetry.space_group_name_H-M   'P 1'
#
loop_
_entity.id
_entity.type
_entity.pdbx_description
1 polymer ?
#
loop_
_entity_poly.entity_id
_entity_poly.type
_entity_poly.pdbx_seq_one_letter_code
_entity_poly.pdbx_strand_id
1 'polypeptide(L)'
;MYKKIIFLLCAIALVSCNEQAEIEKEIAKVPIDFELVRFDREFARATPATLNQLKGQYPMLFPKQYADSVWIAKINDTIQQEIDSEVGKAFPDFENEKAQLHSLFQHIAYYFPKFEVPKVFTVTSQVDYKNKVILEDEYLFISLDTYLGEKHHFYTGIQEFLKKNFKKEQIIPDVANAYAKRYVPEPTSRTFLSHMIYYGKLLYLKDKLIPGVADFEKIGYTEKEFIWAQKNEAQMWRYFVENELFFDTDTELYSRFLYPAPFSKFYLQLDAESPAKLGQYIGWQIVRSYMEKTNASVKEMIETDAETIFNKANFKPRK
;
A
#
# COMPACT_ATOMS: atom_id res chain seq x y z
N MET A 1 -9.90 0.02 -44.63
CA MET A 1 -8.83 -0.50 -43.76
C MET A 1 -9.08 -0.20 -42.29
N TYR A 2 -9.42 1.04 -41.89
CA TYR A 2 -9.65 1.43 -40.49
C TYR A 2 -10.76 0.65 -39.75
N LYS A 3 -11.88 0.30 -40.40
CA LYS A 3 -12.96 -0.49 -39.75
C LYS A 3 -12.54 -1.89 -39.31
N LYS A 4 -11.63 -2.55 -40.07
CA LYS A 4 -11.11 -3.88 -39.67
C LYS A 4 -10.10 -3.80 -38.51
N ILE A 5 -9.34 -2.70 -38.42
CA ILE A 5 -8.38 -2.46 -37.30
C ILE A 5 -9.13 -2.16 -36.01
N ILE A 6 -10.22 -1.36 -36.07
CA ILE A 6 -11.08 -1.07 -34.91
C ILE A 6 -11.75 -2.35 -34.39
N PHE A 7 -12.21 -3.22 -35.27
CA PHE A 7 -12.86 -4.49 -34.90
C PHE A 7 -11.87 -5.47 -34.25
N LEU A 8 -10.62 -5.48 -34.72
CA LEU A 8 -9.56 -6.31 -34.14
C LEU A 8 -9.16 -5.81 -32.74
N LEU A 9 -9.05 -4.48 -32.54
CA LEU A 9 -8.77 -3.87 -31.24
C LEU A 9 -9.89 -4.12 -30.23
N CYS A 10 -11.16 -4.04 -30.63
CA CYS A 10 -12.29 -4.39 -29.78
C CYS A 10 -12.32 -5.88 -29.40
N ALA A 11 -11.93 -6.79 -30.32
CA ALA A 11 -11.85 -8.20 -30.02
C ALA A 11 -10.78 -8.56 -29.01
N ILE A 12 -9.61 -7.92 -29.07
CA ILE A 12 -8.52 -8.12 -28.11
C ILE A 12 -8.92 -7.62 -26.72
N ALA A 13 -9.60 -6.47 -26.62
CA ALA A 13 -10.10 -5.95 -25.34
C ALA A 13 -11.14 -6.89 -24.69
N LEU A 14 -11.99 -7.54 -25.48
CA LEU A 14 -12.99 -8.48 -24.97
C LEU A 14 -12.36 -9.79 -24.45
N VAL A 15 -11.27 -10.26 -25.06
CA VAL A 15 -10.56 -11.46 -24.60
C VAL A 15 -9.84 -11.20 -23.27
N SER A 16 -9.17 -10.06 -23.13
CA SER A 16 -8.47 -9.70 -21.88
C SER A 16 -9.43 -9.51 -20.71
N CYS A 17 -10.60 -8.89 -20.91
CA CYS A 17 -11.62 -8.77 -19.85
C CYS A 17 -12.19 -10.13 -19.43
N ASN A 18 -12.30 -11.08 -20.35
CA ASN A 18 -12.79 -12.41 -20.02
C ASN A 18 -11.79 -13.22 -19.20
N GLU A 19 -10.50 -13.13 -19.54
CA GLU A 19 -9.43 -13.81 -18.81
C GLU A 19 -9.30 -13.29 -17.37
N GLN A 20 -9.33 -11.97 -17.17
CA GLN A 20 -9.31 -11.38 -15.82
C GLN A 20 -10.54 -11.84 -15.00
N ALA A 21 -11.71 -11.87 -15.60
CA ALA A 21 -12.92 -12.32 -14.93
C ALA A 21 -12.87 -13.82 -14.54
N GLU A 22 -12.22 -14.67 -15.34
CA GLU A 22 -12.02 -16.09 -14.99
C GLU A 22 -11.02 -16.23 -13.83
N ILE A 23 -9.92 -15.48 -13.83
CA ILE A 23 -8.96 -15.46 -12.72
C ILE A 23 -9.64 -15.04 -11.42
N GLU A 24 -10.47 -14.01 -11.42
CA GLU A 24 -11.22 -13.57 -10.25
C GLU A 24 -12.17 -14.65 -9.72
N LYS A 25 -12.80 -15.44 -10.60
CA LYS A 25 -13.64 -16.57 -10.20
C LYS A 25 -12.82 -17.69 -9.54
N GLU A 26 -11.61 -17.95 -10.02
CA GLU A 26 -10.71 -18.93 -9.38
C GLU A 26 -10.21 -18.44 -8.03
N ILE A 27 -9.83 -17.17 -7.91
CA ILE A 27 -9.42 -16.55 -6.67
C ILE A 27 -10.55 -16.62 -5.62
N ALA A 28 -11.79 -16.33 -6.02
CA ALA A 28 -12.93 -16.38 -5.12
C ALA A 28 -13.22 -17.79 -4.54
N LYS A 29 -12.70 -18.85 -5.16
CA LYS A 29 -12.82 -20.23 -4.64
C LYS A 29 -11.72 -20.60 -3.63
N VAL A 30 -10.67 -19.76 -3.50
CA VAL A 30 -9.58 -20.04 -2.55
C VAL A 30 -10.14 -19.98 -1.12
N PRO A 31 -10.08 -21.08 -0.37
CA PRO A 31 -10.60 -21.07 0.98
C PRO A 31 -9.68 -20.28 1.91
N ILE A 32 -10.22 -19.25 2.53
CA ILE A 32 -9.53 -18.43 3.53
C ILE A 32 -10.38 -18.36 4.78
N ASP A 33 -9.77 -18.72 5.89
CA ASP A 33 -10.32 -18.47 7.22
C ASP A 33 -9.23 -17.81 8.07
N PHE A 34 -9.59 -16.75 8.82
CA PHE A 34 -8.66 -16.06 9.69
C PHE A 34 -9.35 -15.49 10.92
N GLU A 35 -8.62 -15.50 12.02
CA GLU A 35 -9.05 -14.89 13.26
C GLU A 35 -8.78 -13.39 13.24
N LEU A 36 -9.81 -12.59 13.52
CA LEU A 36 -9.72 -11.15 13.73
C LEU A 36 -10.02 -10.84 15.20
N VAL A 37 -9.02 -10.31 15.88
CA VAL A 37 -9.13 -9.86 17.27
C VAL A 37 -9.20 -8.35 17.32
N ARG A 38 -10.30 -7.82 17.82
CA ARG A 38 -10.47 -6.38 18.10
C ARG A 38 -9.79 -6.03 19.44
N PHE A 39 -8.45 -6.16 19.46
CA PHE A 39 -7.68 -5.89 20.67
C PHE A 39 -7.80 -4.43 21.11
N ASP A 40 -8.00 -3.49 20.19
CA ASP A 40 -8.36 -2.10 20.49
C ASP A 40 -9.53 -2.01 21.48
N ARG A 41 -10.55 -2.86 21.33
CA ARG A 41 -11.72 -2.89 22.22
C ARG A 41 -11.46 -3.63 23.52
N GLU A 42 -10.68 -4.69 23.46
CA GLU A 42 -10.34 -5.47 24.64
C GLU A 42 -9.45 -4.64 25.58
N PHE A 43 -8.47 -3.92 25.03
CA PHE A 43 -7.61 -3.02 25.78
C PHE A 43 -8.38 -1.81 26.34
N ALA A 44 -9.30 -1.24 25.57
CA ALA A 44 -10.16 -0.13 26.01
C ALA A 44 -11.05 -0.48 27.22
N ARG A 45 -11.36 -1.77 27.41
CA ARG A 45 -12.14 -2.27 28.56
C ARG A 45 -11.27 -2.79 29.69
N ALA A 46 -9.96 -2.85 29.48
CA ALA A 46 -9.03 -3.37 30.48
C ALA A 46 -9.00 -2.48 31.72
N THR A 47 -8.79 -3.11 32.84
CA THR A 47 -8.56 -2.46 34.14
C THR A 47 -7.28 -3.03 34.76
N PRO A 48 -6.69 -2.39 35.77
CA PRO A 48 -5.56 -2.98 36.48
C PRO A 48 -5.84 -4.40 37.02
N ALA A 49 -7.08 -4.70 37.37
CA ALA A 49 -7.48 -6.02 37.86
C ALA A 49 -7.54 -7.09 36.75
N THR A 50 -7.88 -6.71 35.53
CA THR A 50 -8.01 -7.62 34.39
C THR A 50 -6.73 -7.71 33.54
N LEU A 51 -5.72 -6.88 33.78
CA LEU A 51 -4.48 -6.83 33.00
C LEU A 51 -3.78 -8.18 32.90
N ASN A 52 -3.65 -8.93 34.01
CA ASN A 52 -2.97 -10.23 34.00
C ASN A 52 -3.70 -11.26 33.12
N GLN A 53 -5.03 -11.24 33.07
CA GLN A 53 -5.81 -12.09 32.20
C GLN A 53 -5.54 -11.72 30.73
N LEU A 54 -5.57 -10.43 30.40
CA LEU A 54 -5.33 -9.94 29.04
C LEU A 54 -3.91 -10.28 28.55
N LYS A 55 -2.90 -10.15 29.42
CA LYS A 55 -1.51 -10.54 29.15
C LYS A 55 -1.38 -12.06 28.90
N GLY A 56 -2.12 -12.87 29.65
CA GLY A 56 -2.14 -14.31 29.44
C GLY A 56 -2.79 -14.73 28.12
N GLN A 57 -3.80 -13.98 27.68
CA GLN A 57 -4.51 -14.25 26.43
C GLN A 57 -3.72 -13.78 25.18
N TYR A 58 -3.01 -12.66 25.29
CA TYR A 58 -2.30 -12.01 24.17
C TYR A 58 -0.83 -11.71 24.52
N PRO A 59 0.00 -12.69 24.86
CA PRO A 59 1.37 -12.46 25.34
C PRO A 59 2.25 -11.73 24.31
N MET A 60 1.96 -11.88 23.01
CA MET A 60 2.68 -11.20 21.92
C MET A 60 2.51 -9.66 21.94
N LEU A 61 1.42 -9.17 22.51
CA LEU A 61 1.15 -7.72 22.63
C LEU A 61 1.73 -7.09 23.89
N PHE A 62 2.30 -7.91 24.77
CA PHE A 62 2.87 -7.47 26.06
C PHE A 62 4.33 -7.89 26.20
N PRO A 63 5.29 -7.21 25.52
CA PRO A 63 6.69 -7.56 25.60
C PRO A 63 7.20 -7.59 27.05
N LYS A 64 7.93 -8.66 27.42
CA LYS A 64 8.36 -8.95 28.80
C LYS A 64 9.27 -7.88 29.42
N GLN A 65 9.92 -7.04 28.60
CA GLN A 65 10.76 -5.94 29.07
C GLN A 65 9.97 -4.81 29.75
N TYR A 66 8.64 -4.73 29.55
CA TYR A 66 7.80 -3.71 30.17
C TYR A 66 7.12 -4.26 31.44
N ALA A 67 7.33 -3.55 32.55
CA ALA A 67 6.66 -3.86 33.81
C ALA A 67 5.15 -3.58 33.71
N ASP A 68 4.36 -4.22 34.60
CA ASP A 68 2.91 -4.04 34.64
C ASP A 68 2.50 -2.57 34.91
N SER A 69 3.33 -1.81 35.62
CA SER A 69 3.09 -0.39 35.88
C SER A 69 3.00 0.45 34.60
N VAL A 70 3.70 0.07 33.53
CA VAL A 70 3.64 0.76 32.22
C VAL A 70 2.23 0.57 31.61
N TRP A 71 1.71 -0.64 31.65
CA TRP A 71 0.39 -0.97 31.11
C TRP A 71 -0.73 -0.37 31.95
N ILE A 72 -0.58 -0.38 33.28
CA ILE A 72 -1.52 0.25 34.21
C ILE A 72 -1.55 1.77 33.98
N ALA A 73 -0.39 2.40 33.78
CA ALA A 73 -0.33 3.81 33.43
C ALA A 73 -1.04 4.09 32.10
N LYS A 74 -0.83 3.25 31.08
CA LYS A 74 -1.51 3.38 29.78
C LYS A 74 -3.03 3.20 29.89
N ILE A 75 -3.52 2.24 30.67
CA ILE A 75 -4.97 2.04 30.92
C ILE A 75 -5.61 3.28 31.57
N ASN A 76 -4.89 3.95 32.48
CA ASN A 76 -5.38 5.11 33.20
C ASN A 76 -5.09 6.45 32.51
N ASP A 77 -4.39 6.43 31.36
CA ASP A 77 -4.04 7.63 30.60
C ASP A 77 -5.29 8.20 29.91
N THR A 78 -5.60 9.45 30.18
CA THR A 78 -6.74 10.15 29.60
C THR A 78 -6.66 10.29 28.10
N ILE A 79 -5.45 10.45 27.52
CA ILE A 79 -5.23 10.51 26.08
C ILE A 79 -5.50 9.15 25.45
N GLN A 80 -5.05 8.05 26.09
CA GLN A 80 -5.35 6.70 25.61
C GLN A 80 -6.86 6.44 25.63
N GLN A 81 -7.56 6.83 26.69
CA GLN A 81 -9.01 6.68 26.78
C GLN A 81 -9.76 7.50 25.72
N GLU A 82 -9.26 8.69 25.39
CA GLU A 82 -9.81 9.50 24.30
C GLU A 82 -9.59 8.82 22.94
N ILE A 83 -8.37 8.28 22.67
CA ILE A 83 -8.06 7.49 21.48
C ILE A 83 -9.01 6.29 21.35
N ASP A 84 -9.18 5.53 22.41
CA ASP A 84 -10.06 4.35 22.44
C ASP A 84 -11.52 4.73 22.13
N SER A 85 -11.98 5.86 22.66
CA SER A 85 -13.32 6.41 22.38
C SER A 85 -13.48 6.79 20.91
N GLU A 86 -12.53 7.53 20.33
CA GLU A 86 -12.58 7.98 18.94
C GLU A 86 -12.47 6.79 17.97
N VAL A 87 -11.60 5.81 18.24
CA VAL A 87 -11.52 4.55 17.49
C VAL A 87 -12.84 3.77 17.58
N GLY A 88 -13.44 3.68 18.77
CA GLY A 88 -14.73 3.03 18.96
C GLY A 88 -15.87 3.66 18.13
N LYS A 89 -15.89 5.00 18.01
CA LYS A 89 -16.85 5.75 17.16
C LYS A 89 -16.57 5.54 15.67
N ALA A 90 -15.29 5.61 15.27
CA ALA A 90 -14.90 5.47 13.88
C ALA A 90 -15.10 4.04 13.36
N PHE A 91 -14.88 3.04 14.19
CA PHE A 91 -14.95 1.62 13.83
C PHE A 91 -15.96 0.88 14.72
N PRO A 92 -17.28 1.19 14.63
CA PRO A 92 -18.33 0.54 15.45
C PRO A 92 -18.46 -0.96 15.14
N ASP A 93 -18.04 -1.38 14.00
CA ASP A 93 -17.73 -2.75 13.59
C ASP A 93 -16.48 -2.76 12.71
N PHE A 94 -16.11 -3.88 12.15
CA PHE A 94 -14.96 -4.03 11.24
C PHE A 94 -15.30 -5.03 10.11
N GLU A 95 -16.59 -5.21 9.83
CA GLU A 95 -17.05 -6.24 8.90
C GLU A 95 -16.67 -5.93 7.46
N ASN A 96 -16.73 -4.66 7.05
CA ASN A 96 -16.33 -4.25 5.72
C ASN A 96 -14.82 -4.46 5.50
N GLU A 97 -13.99 -4.00 6.44
CA GLU A 97 -12.54 -4.18 6.40
C GLU A 97 -12.15 -5.66 6.49
N LYS A 98 -12.88 -6.46 7.29
CA LYS A 98 -12.70 -7.91 7.37
C LYS A 98 -13.00 -8.59 6.03
N ALA A 99 -14.08 -8.21 5.36
CA ALA A 99 -14.41 -8.75 4.04
C ALA A 99 -13.34 -8.38 2.99
N GLN A 100 -12.82 -7.16 3.04
CA GLN A 100 -11.73 -6.72 2.16
C GLN A 100 -10.40 -7.44 2.48
N LEU A 101 -10.08 -7.69 3.75
CA LEU A 101 -8.93 -8.51 4.16
C LEU A 101 -9.09 -9.95 3.67
N HIS A 102 -10.27 -10.53 3.76
CA HIS A 102 -10.56 -11.86 3.25
C HIS A 102 -10.26 -11.94 1.75
N SER A 103 -10.76 -10.99 0.96
CA SER A 103 -10.46 -10.90 -0.48
C SER A 103 -8.97 -10.72 -0.74
N LEU A 104 -8.29 -9.83 -0.01
CA LEU A 104 -6.83 -9.65 -0.12
C LEU A 104 -6.07 -10.96 0.13
N PHE A 105 -6.43 -11.70 1.18
CA PHE A 105 -5.77 -12.97 1.51
C PHE A 105 -6.04 -14.06 0.46
N GLN A 106 -7.23 -14.08 -0.15
CA GLN A 106 -7.52 -14.97 -1.29
C GLN A 106 -6.58 -14.67 -2.47
N HIS A 107 -6.39 -13.40 -2.82
CA HIS A 107 -5.46 -13.01 -3.88
C HIS A 107 -4.02 -13.36 -3.53
N ILE A 108 -3.59 -13.11 -2.28
CA ILE A 108 -2.24 -13.47 -1.86
C ILE A 108 -2.03 -14.99 -1.96
N ALA A 109 -2.94 -15.80 -1.46
CA ALA A 109 -2.84 -17.25 -1.50
C ALA A 109 -2.82 -17.81 -2.94
N TYR A 110 -3.56 -17.19 -3.86
CA TYR A 110 -3.57 -17.55 -5.26
C TYR A 110 -2.22 -17.30 -5.94
N TYR A 111 -1.63 -16.10 -5.74
CA TYR A 111 -0.35 -15.75 -6.36
C TYR A 111 0.85 -16.34 -5.62
N PHE A 112 0.72 -16.63 -4.33
CA PHE A 112 1.78 -17.12 -3.45
C PHE A 112 1.30 -18.35 -2.67
N PRO A 113 1.42 -19.57 -3.25
CA PRO A 113 0.87 -20.79 -2.64
C PRO A 113 1.46 -21.19 -1.27
N LYS A 114 2.57 -20.57 -0.85
CA LYS A 114 3.17 -20.74 0.48
C LYS A 114 2.70 -19.69 1.49
N PHE A 115 1.69 -18.92 1.14
CA PHE A 115 1.13 -17.92 2.05
C PHE A 115 0.44 -18.62 3.23
N GLU A 116 0.83 -18.22 4.42
CA GLU A 116 0.16 -18.58 5.65
C GLU A 116 -0.71 -17.43 6.11
N VAL A 117 -1.98 -17.73 6.38
CA VAL A 117 -2.96 -16.72 6.73
C VAL A 117 -2.68 -16.22 8.16
N PRO A 118 -2.47 -14.91 8.37
CA PRO A 118 -2.11 -14.40 9.68
C PRO A 118 -3.32 -14.31 10.62
N LYS A 119 -3.05 -14.32 11.91
CA LYS A 119 -3.97 -13.82 12.91
C LYS A 119 -3.94 -12.30 12.90
N VAL A 120 -5.10 -11.65 12.72
CA VAL A 120 -5.22 -10.20 12.58
C VAL A 120 -5.59 -9.56 13.91
N PHE A 121 -4.86 -8.52 14.30
CA PHE A 121 -5.15 -7.71 15.47
C PHE A 121 -5.38 -6.26 15.07
N THR A 122 -6.48 -5.69 15.52
CA THR A 122 -6.63 -4.23 15.52
C THR A 122 -6.13 -3.67 16.85
N VAL A 123 -5.34 -2.61 16.79
CA VAL A 123 -4.69 -2.00 17.96
C VAL A 123 -4.81 -0.48 17.93
N THR A 124 -4.40 0.18 19.01
CA THR A 124 -4.12 1.62 19.09
C THR A 124 -2.65 1.85 19.42
N SER A 125 -2.00 2.79 18.73
CA SER A 125 -0.55 3.01 18.76
C SER A 125 -0.14 4.40 19.22
N GLN A 126 -1.08 5.21 19.75
CA GLN A 126 -0.87 6.65 20.03
C GLN A 126 -0.44 7.43 18.77
N VAL A 127 -1.13 7.12 17.65
CA VAL A 127 -0.92 7.73 16.33
C VAL A 127 0.51 7.52 15.80
N ASP A 128 1.08 6.33 16.00
CA ASP A 128 2.35 5.96 15.32
C ASP A 128 2.09 5.74 13.83
N TYR A 129 1.99 6.84 13.09
CA TYR A 129 1.69 6.83 11.67
C TYR A 129 2.84 6.29 10.80
N LYS A 130 4.01 6.02 11.37
CA LYS A 130 5.11 5.35 10.66
C LYS A 130 4.91 3.84 10.62
N ASN A 131 4.25 3.29 11.63
CA ASN A 131 3.99 1.85 11.81
C ASN A 131 2.49 1.55 11.84
N LYS A 132 1.74 2.08 10.86
CA LYS A 132 0.28 1.90 10.78
C LYS A 132 -0.15 0.44 10.63
N VAL A 133 0.65 -0.33 9.89
CA VAL A 133 0.49 -1.76 9.66
C VAL A 133 1.82 -2.45 9.95
N ILE A 134 1.79 -3.45 10.81
CA ILE A 134 2.95 -4.29 11.12
C ILE A 134 2.61 -5.73 10.74
N LEU A 135 3.43 -6.32 9.88
CA LEU A 135 3.34 -7.72 9.48
C LEU A 135 4.56 -8.45 10.04
N GLU A 136 4.34 -9.26 11.05
CA GLU A 136 5.40 -9.98 11.76
C GLU A 136 5.00 -11.45 11.94
N ASP A 137 5.80 -12.35 11.38
CA ASP A 137 5.57 -13.80 11.36
C ASP A 137 4.12 -14.17 10.99
N GLU A 138 3.36 -14.71 11.94
CA GLU A 138 1.97 -15.15 11.84
C GLU A 138 0.96 -14.06 12.23
N TYR A 139 1.41 -12.84 12.52
CA TYR A 139 0.56 -11.74 13.01
C TYR A 139 0.51 -10.56 12.05
N LEU A 140 -0.68 -9.99 11.91
CA LEU A 140 -0.92 -8.72 11.24
C LEU A 140 -1.56 -7.74 12.24
N PHE A 141 -0.85 -6.65 12.54
CA PHE A 141 -1.35 -5.59 13.41
C PHE A 141 -1.76 -4.37 12.59
N ILE A 142 -2.94 -3.81 12.87
CA ILE A 142 -3.50 -2.63 12.20
C ILE A 142 -3.83 -1.57 13.27
N SER A 143 -3.13 -0.43 13.23
CA SER A 143 -3.28 0.67 14.19
C SER A 143 -4.43 1.58 13.79
N LEU A 144 -5.64 1.36 14.34
CA LEU A 144 -6.87 2.01 13.91
C LEU A 144 -6.89 3.53 14.17
N ASP A 145 -6.19 3.99 15.19
CA ASP A 145 -6.05 5.40 15.54
C ASP A 145 -5.27 6.22 14.50
N THR A 146 -4.69 5.57 13.50
CA THR A 146 -4.04 6.22 12.34
C THR A 146 -4.97 6.35 11.12
N TYR A 147 -6.28 5.99 11.24
CA TYR A 147 -7.25 5.98 10.15
C TYR A 147 -8.59 6.67 10.49
N LEU A 148 -8.58 7.64 11.41
CA LEU A 148 -9.78 8.32 11.92
C LEU A 148 -10.34 9.39 10.95
N GLY A 149 -9.65 9.65 9.83
CA GLY A 149 -9.97 10.70 8.86
C GLY A 149 -8.94 11.84 8.89
N GLU A 150 -8.60 12.37 7.72
CA GLU A 150 -7.50 13.33 7.51
C GLU A 150 -7.56 14.59 8.41
N LYS A 151 -8.76 14.99 8.84
CA LYS A 151 -9.00 16.21 9.64
C LYS A 151 -9.13 15.93 11.14
N HIS A 152 -8.91 14.68 11.57
CA HIS A 152 -9.04 14.34 12.97
C HIS A 152 -8.05 15.14 13.83
N HIS A 153 -8.48 15.63 14.99
CA HIS A 153 -7.69 16.52 15.85
C HIS A 153 -6.38 15.89 16.38
N PHE A 154 -6.33 14.56 16.52
CA PHE A 154 -5.11 13.84 16.89
C PHE A 154 -3.98 14.01 15.86
N TYR A 155 -4.28 14.41 14.64
CA TYR A 155 -3.30 14.63 13.58
C TYR A 155 -2.82 16.09 13.49
N THR A 156 -3.20 16.92 14.47
CA THR A 156 -2.69 18.30 14.57
C THR A 156 -1.16 18.30 14.64
N GLY A 157 -0.51 19.11 13.80
CA GLY A 157 0.95 19.17 13.69
C GLY A 157 1.59 18.14 12.75
N ILE A 158 0.84 17.14 12.26
CA ILE A 158 1.31 16.26 11.19
C ILE A 158 1.12 16.95 9.85
N GLN A 159 2.09 16.78 8.95
CA GLN A 159 2.09 17.43 7.63
C GLN A 159 0.92 16.94 6.76
N GLU A 160 0.28 17.87 6.03
CA GLU A 160 -0.93 17.61 5.24
C GLU A 160 -0.74 16.48 4.20
N PHE A 161 0.42 16.43 3.54
CA PHE A 161 0.71 15.40 2.55
C PHE A 161 0.79 13.97 3.13
N LEU A 162 0.94 13.83 4.46
CA LEU A 162 0.84 12.55 5.15
C LEU A 162 -0.59 12.25 5.58
N LYS A 163 -1.29 13.26 6.15
CA LYS A 163 -2.64 13.09 6.73
C LYS A 163 -3.70 12.68 5.71
N LYS A 164 -3.56 13.05 4.44
CA LYS A 164 -4.51 12.69 3.37
C LYS A 164 -4.80 11.19 3.27
N ASN A 165 -3.89 10.36 3.79
CA ASN A 165 -3.99 8.90 3.80
C ASN A 165 -4.36 8.32 5.18
N PHE A 166 -4.75 9.16 6.16
CA PHE A 166 -5.18 8.70 7.48
C PHE A 166 -6.70 8.50 7.52
N LYS A 167 -7.19 7.68 6.61
CA LYS A 167 -8.60 7.37 6.41
C LYS A 167 -8.82 5.87 6.20
N LYS A 168 -10.02 5.38 6.48
CA LYS A 168 -10.38 3.96 6.45
C LYS A 168 -10.04 3.27 5.13
N GLU A 169 -10.25 3.96 4.02
CA GLU A 169 -10.00 3.45 2.66
C GLU A 169 -8.52 3.11 2.43
N GLN A 170 -7.62 3.63 3.27
CA GLN A 170 -6.18 3.33 3.17
C GLN A 170 -5.74 2.10 3.98
N ILE A 171 -6.60 1.49 4.79
CA ILE A 171 -6.24 0.28 5.55
C ILE A 171 -5.81 -0.84 4.61
N ILE A 172 -6.63 -1.18 3.62
CA ILE A 172 -6.33 -2.28 2.70
C ILE A 172 -5.15 -1.98 1.77
N PRO A 173 -5.02 -0.79 1.15
CA PRO A 173 -3.80 -0.39 0.45
C PRO A 173 -2.52 -0.47 1.29
N ASP A 174 -2.57 -0.12 2.58
CA ASP A 174 -1.41 -0.20 3.46
C ASP A 174 -1.07 -1.65 3.83
N VAL A 175 -2.07 -2.50 4.11
CA VAL A 175 -1.86 -3.94 4.32
C VAL A 175 -1.30 -4.61 3.06
N ALA A 176 -1.87 -4.32 1.88
CA ALA A 176 -1.34 -4.83 0.61
C ALA A 176 0.11 -4.37 0.36
N ASN A 177 0.46 -3.14 0.79
CA ASN A 177 1.82 -2.63 0.70
C ASN A 177 2.80 -3.39 1.62
N ALA A 178 2.37 -3.76 2.82
CA ALA A 178 3.18 -4.57 3.74
C ALA A 178 3.51 -5.95 3.12
N TYR A 179 2.51 -6.61 2.51
CA TYR A 179 2.73 -7.85 1.78
C TYR A 179 3.57 -7.66 0.52
N ALA A 180 3.33 -6.61 -0.26
CA ALA A 180 4.14 -6.33 -1.44
C ALA A 180 5.62 -6.20 -1.08
N LYS A 181 5.96 -5.48 -0.01
CA LYS A 181 7.33 -5.36 0.51
C LYS A 181 7.91 -6.70 1.00
N ARG A 182 7.09 -7.61 1.51
CA ARG A 182 7.55 -8.95 1.93
C ARG A 182 7.96 -9.82 0.74
N TYR A 183 7.27 -9.67 -0.40
CA TYR A 183 7.50 -10.51 -1.57
C TYR A 183 8.49 -9.90 -2.59
N VAL A 184 8.57 -8.59 -2.69
CA VAL A 184 9.46 -7.91 -3.63
C VAL A 184 10.77 -7.56 -2.92
N PRO A 185 11.91 -8.14 -3.34
CA PRO A 185 13.20 -7.84 -2.71
C PRO A 185 13.62 -6.38 -2.98
N GLU A 186 14.30 -5.79 -2.00
CA GLU A 186 14.91 -4.46 -2.16
C GLU A 186 15.91 -4.46 -3.33
N PRO A 187 16.04 -3.33 -4.06
CA PRO A 187 16.95 -3.25 -5.18
C PRO A 187 18.42 -3.35 -4.73
N THR A 188 19.20 -4.14 -5.42
CA THR A 188 20.66 -4.26 -5.18
C THR A 188 21.46 -3.16 -5.88
N SER A 189 20.93 -2.61 -6.98
CA SER A 189 21.52 -1.47 -7.69
C SER A 189 21.06 -0.15 -7.07
N ARG A 190 21.96 0.83 -7.04
CA ARG A 190 21.72 2.18 -6.48
C ARG A 190 21.15 3.16 -7.50
N THR A 191 20.93 2.75 -8.75
CA THR A 191 20.41 3.63 -9.79
C THR A 191 18.98 4.06 -9.49
N PHE A 192 18.62 5.27 -9.88
CA PHE A 192 17.26 5.79 -9.74
C PHE A 192 16.23 4.87 -10.41
N LEU A 193 16.57 4.34 -11.61
CA LEU A 193 15.73 3.36 -12.31
C LEU A 193 15.43 2.12 -11.46
N SER A 194 16.43 1.56 -10.78
CA SER A 194 16.24 0.37 -9.95
C SER A 194 15.24 0.61 -8.83
N HIS A 195 15.29 1.78 -8.20
CA HIS A 195 14.33 2.17 -7.17
C HIS A 195 12.95 2.51 -7.74
N MET A 196 12.89 3.16 -8.90
CA MET A 196 11.60 3.38 -9.60
C MET A 196 10.90 2.06 -9.91
N ILE A 197 11.62 1.08 -10.45
CA ILE A 197 11.09 -0.24 -10.80
C ILE A 197 10.72 -1.03 -9.54
N TYR A 198 11.50 -0.94 -8.46
CA TYR A 198 11.14 -1.54 -7.17
C TYR A 198 9.76 -1.05 -6.70
N TYR A 199 9.56 0.27 -6.61
CA TYR A 199 8.24 0.82 -6.24
C TYR A 199 7.17 0.49 -7.27
N GLY A 200 7.53 0.42 -8.55
CA GLY A 200 6.64 -0.02 -9.63
C GLY A 200 6.15 -1.45 -9.43
N LYS A 201 7.02 -2.38 -9.02
CA LYS A 201 6.67 -3.76 -8.66
C LYS A 201 5.73 -3.82 -7.46
N LEU A 202 6.00 -3.02 -6.41
CA LEU A 202 5.11 -2.94 -5.25
C LEU A 202 3.70 -2.51 -5.66
N LEU A 203 3.59 -1.48 -6.49
CA LEU A 203 2.31 -0.95 -6.96
C LEU A 203 1.62 -1.92 -7.93
N TYR A 204 2.36 -2.57 -8.82
CA TYR A 204 1.80 -3.60 -9.69
C TYR A 204 1.31 -4.81 -8.90
N LEU A 205 2.01 -5.19 -7.84
CA LEU A 205 1.53 -6.25 -6.96
C LEU A 205 0.19 -5.86 -6.29
N LYS A 206 0.03 -4.58 -5.91
CA LYS A 206 -1.29 -4.09 -5.46
C LYS A 206 -2.37 -4.18 -6.55
N ASP A 207 -2.03 -4.01 -7.84
CA ASP A 207 -2.99 -4.24 -8.93
C ASP A 207 -3.54 -5.66 -8.91
N LYS A 208 -2.73 -6.63 -8.51
CA LYS A 208 -3.10 -8.05 -8.43
C LYS A 208 -3.76 -8.44 -7.11
N LEU A 209 -3.33 -7.84 -6.00
CA LEU A 209 -3.81 -8.19 -4.66
C LEU A 209 -5.11 -7.48 -4.28
N ILE A 210 -5.34 -6.28 -4.79
CA ILE A 210 -6.51 -5.44 -4.49
C ILE A 210 -7.07 -4.80 -5.77
N PRO A 211 -7.48 -5.61 -6.78
CA PRO A 211 -7.89 -5.09 -8.09
C PRO A 211 -9.09 -4.13 -8.01
N GLY A 212 -9.98 -4.32 -7.05
CA GLY A 212 -11.16 -3.46 -6.84
C GLY A 212 -10.87 -2.09 -6.23
N VAL A 213 -9.64 -1.83 -5.76
CA VAL A 213 -9.24 -0.53 -5.18
C VAL A 213 -8.80 0.41 -6.30
N ALA A 214 -9.21 1.67 -6.21
CA ALA A 214 -8.85 2.69 -7.21
C ALA A 214 -7.33 2.94 -7.25
N ASP A 215 -6.80 3.21 -8.44
CA ASP A 215 -5.37 3.38 -8.66
C ASP A 215 -4.76 4.51 -7.82
N PHE A 216 -5.51 5.61 -7.63
CA PHE A 216 -5.05 6.70 -6.79
C PHE A 216 -4.89 6.30 -5.32
N GLU A 217 -5.73 5.40 -4.80
CA GLU A 217 -5.63 4.88 -3.43
C GLU A 217 -4.45 3.91 -3.29
N LYS A 218 -4.19 3.08 -4.31
CA LYS A 218 -3.03 2.16 -4.32
C LYS A 218 -1.71 2.89 -4.16
N ILE A 219 -1.53 4.04 -4.82
CA ILE A 219 -0.31 4.87 -4.70
C ILE A 219 -0.38 5.86 -3.54
N GLY A 220 -1.56 6.02 -2.91
CA GLY A 220 -1.80 7.00 -1.84
C GLY A 220 -1.82 8.44 -2.35
N TYR A 221 -2.43 8.66 -3.50
CA TYR A 221 -2.75 9.96 -4.05
C TYR A 221 -4.19 10.34 -3.74
N THR A 222 -4.51 11.62 -3.88
CA THR A 222 -5.88 12.05 -4.15
C THR A 222 -6.21 11.78 -5.63
N GLU A 223 -7.48 11.71 -5.97
CA GLU A 223 -7.90 11.59 -7.38
C GLU A 223 -7.34 12.73 -8.25
N LYS A 224 -7.32 13.97 -7.72
CA LYS A 224 -6.75 15.14 -8.39
C LYS A 224 -5.25 14.97 -8.69
N GLU A 225 -4.48 14.46 -7.73
CA GLU A 225 -3.04 14.19 -7.90
C GLU A 225 -2.80 13.10 -8.95
N PHE A 226 -3.64 12.08 -8.97
CA PHE A 226 -3.54 11.01 -9.95
C PHE A 226 -3.84 11.48 -11.38
N ILE A 227 -4.91 12.28 -11.53
CA ILE A 227 -5.24 12.92 -12.82
C ILE A 227 -4.09 13.83 -13.29
N TRP A 228 -3.47 14.59 -12.37
CA TRP A 228 -2.32 15.41 -12.70
C TRP A 228 -1.16 14.57 -13.21
N ALA A 229 -0.82 13.48 -12.53
CA ALA A 229 0.24 12.57 -12.95
C ALA A 229 -0.02 11.95 -14.33
N GLN A 230 -1.27 11.54 -14.61
CA GLN A 230 -1.66 11.02 -15.92
C GLN A 230 -1.51 12.06 -17.05
N LYS A 231 -1.93 13.30 -16.81
CA LYS A 231 -1.86 14.37 -17.81
C LYS A 231 -0.44 14.85 -18.11
N ASN A 232 0.47 14.69 -17.15
CA ASN A 232 1.85 15.16 -17.26
C ASN A 232 2.86 14.02 -17.48
N GLU A 233 2.40 12.80 -17.80
CA GLU A 233 3.24 11.61 -17.93
C GLU A 233 4.34 11.79 -18.98
N ALA A 234 4.02 12.36 -20.15
CA ALA A 234 4.99 12.62 -21.21
C ALA A 234 6.05 13.68 -20.80
N GLN A 235 5.65 14.72 -20.05
CA GLN A 235 6.56 15.76 -19.56
C GLN A 235 7.53 15.20 -18.52
N MET A 236 7.02 14.41 -17.56
CA MET A 236 7.84 13.74 -16.55
C MET A 236 8.85 12.79 -17.19
N TRP A 237 8.40 11.97 -18.13
CA TRP A 237 9.25 11.05 -18.87
C TRP A 237 10.37 11.79 -19.61
N ARG A 238 10.01 12.86 -20.35
CA ARG A 238 10.97 13.70 -21.05
C ARG A 238 12.01 14.29 -20.12
N TYR A 239 11.58 14.83 -18.97
CA TYR A 239 12.49 15.38 -17.97
C TYR A 239 13.48 14.34 -17.47
N PHE A 240 13.04 13.10 -17.17
CA PHE A 240 13.93 12.03 -16.71
C PHE A 240 14.92 11.60 -17.80
N VAL A 241 14.51 11.59 -19.08
CA VAL A 241 15.39 11.25 -20.22
C VAL A 241 16.40 12.36 -20.49
N GLU A 242 15.95 13.61 -20.62
CA GLU A 242 16.78 14.77 -20.96
C GLU A 242 17.85 15.08 -19.90
N ASN A 243 17.56 14.76 -18.64
CA ASN A 243 18.49 14.93 -17.53
C ASN A 243 19.24 13.65 -17.17
N GLU A 244 19.15 12.59 -17.98
CA GLU A 244 19.84 11.30 -17.82
C GLU A 244 19.65 10.62 -16.45
N LEU A 245 18.50 10.86 -15.78
CA LEU A 245 18.29 10.49 -14.38
C LEU A 245 18.17 8.97 -14.14
N PHE A 246 17.76 8.18 -15.13
CA PHE A 246 17.48 6.77 -14.92
C PHE A 246 18.65 5.98 -14.34
N PHE A 247 19.85 6.24 -14.82
CA PHE A 247 21.06 5.54 -14.39
C PHE A 247 21.90 6.33 -13.37
N ASP A 248 21.41 7.50 -12.98
CA ASP A 248 22.02 8.29 -11.93
C ASP A 248 21.88 7.59 -10.57
N THR A 249 22.89 7.73 -9.71
CA THR A 249 22.96 7.14 -8.36
C THR A 249 22.87 8.17 -7.26
N ASP A 250 22.56 9.43 -7.60
CA ASP A 250 22.35 10.50 -6.63
C ASP A 250 21.14 10.19 -5.76
N THR A 251 21.38 10.02 -4.46
CA THR A 251 20.34 9.74 -3.48
C THR A 251 19.35 10.89 -3.27
N GLU A 252 19.68 12.11 -3.69
CA GLU A 252 18.74 13.23 -3.67
C GLU A 252 17.51 12.95 -4.54
N LEU A 253 17.67 12.19 -5.63
CA LEU A 253 16.56 11.77 -6.50
C LEU A 253 15.48 11.01 -5.75
N TYR A 254 15.83 10.28 -4.69
CA TYR A 254 14.84 9.55 -3.89
C TYR A 254 13.94 10.50 -3.11
N SER A 255 14.50 11.53 -2.49
CA SER A 255 13.72 12.55 -1.78
C SER A 255 12.88 13.40 -2.73
N ARG A 256 13.37 13.63 -3.95
CA ARG A 256 12.69 14.43 -4.98
C ARG A 256 11.52 13.70 -5.62
N PHE A 257 11.64 12.37 -5.85
CA PHE A 257 10.71 11.66 -6.73
C PHE A 257 10.16 10.34 -6.18
N LEU A 258 10.69 9.81 -5.07
CA LEU A 258 10.26 8.50 -4.57
C LEU A 258 9.62 8.57 -3.18
N TYR A 259 10.06 9.46 -2.31
CA TYR A 259 9.56 9.49 -0.93
C TYR A 259 8.35 10.42 -0.76
N PRO A 260 7.54 10.22 0.30
CA PRO A 260 6.49 11.17 0.65
C PRO A 260 7.07 12.57 0.86
N ALA A 261 6.47 13.54 0.21
CA ALA A 261 6.86 14.95 0.25
C ALA A 261 5.63 15.82 -0.07
N PRO A 262 5.68 17.14 0.12
CA PRO A 262 4.61 18.02 -0.34
C PRO A 262 4.38 17.96 -1.86
N PHE A 263 5.46 17.79 -2.63
CA PHE A 263 5.46 17.71 -4.09
C PHE A 263 6.77 17.07 -4.61
N SER A 264 6.80 16.64 -5.87
CA SER A 264 8.05 16.22 -6.55
C SER A 264 8.82 17.42 -7.04
N LYS A 265 10.18 17.40 -6.90
CA LYS A 265 11.04 18.54 -7.22
C LYS A 265 11.72 18.38 -8.57
N PHE A 266 11.20 19.09 -9.58
CA PHE A 266 11.82 19.24 -10.91
C PHE A 266 12.69 20.50 -11.01
N TYR A 267 12.66 21.38 -9.99
CA TYR A 267 13.24 22.72 -10.01
C TYR A 267 12.58 23.64 -11.06
N LEU A 268 11.28 23.49 -11.26
CA LEU A 268 10.47 24.25 -12.18
C LEU A 268 9.38 25.05 -11.42
N GLN A 269 8.83 26.07 -12.05
CA GLN A 269 7.75 26.87 -11.42
C GLN A 269 6.49 26.06 -11.10
N LEU A 270 6.26 24.94 -11.82
CA LEU A 270 5.09 24.06 -11.63
C LEU A 270 5.27 23.01 -10.55
N ASP A 271 6.42 22.97 -9.85
CA ASP A 271 6.70 21.94 -8.84
C ASP A 271 5.60 21.85 -7.78
N ALA A 272 5.12 23.00 -7.28
CA ALA A 272 4.08 23.04 -6.24
C ALA A 272 2.72 22.44 -6.65
N GLU A 273 2.46 22.27 -7.95
CA GLU A 273 1.26 21.63 -8.48
C GLU A 273 1.42 20.13 -8.64
N SER A 274 2.66 19.63 -8.66
CA SER A 274 2.97 18.22 -8.87
C SER A 274 2.73 17.41 -7.59
N PRO A 275 2.21 16.18 -7.68
CA PRO A 275 2.20 15.29 -6.52
C PRO A 275 3.62 14.80 -6.19
N ALA A 276 3.83 14.35 -4.96
CA ALA A 276 5.04 13.62 -4.60
C ALA A 276 5.10 12.23 -5.28
N LYS A 277 6.20 11.51 -5.14
CA LYS A 277 6.35 10.11 -5.59
C LYS A 277 6.14 9.87 -7.09
N LEU A 278 6.37 10.87 -7.95
CA LEU A 278 6.18 10.72 -9.39
C LEU A 278 7.13 9.68 -10.02
N GLY A 279 8.31 9.44 -9.43
CA GLY A 279 9.18 8.33 -9.82
C GLY A 279 8.53 6.96 -9.54
N GLN A 280 7.79 6.82 -8.44
CA GLN A 280 7.01 5.59 -8.18
C GLN A 280 5.91 5.42 -9.24
N TYR A 281 5.20 6.50 -9.58
CA TYR A 281 4.15 6.47 -10.60
C TYR A 281 4.70 6.03 -11.97
N ILE A 282 5.78 6.63 -12.45
CA ILE A 282 6.41 6.25 -13.73
C ILE A 282 6.93 4.81 -13.68
N GLY A 283 7.60 4.41 -12.58
CA GLY A 283 8.03 3.03 -12.36
C GLY A 283 6.87 2.03 -12.46
N TRP A 284 5.71 2.39 -11.92
CA TRP A 284 4.51 1.56 -12.00
C TRP A 284 3.98 1.43 -13.44
N GLN A 285 3.94 2.53 -14.21
CA GLN A 285 3.54 2.46 -15.62
C GLN A 285 4.53 1.64 -16.47
N ILE A 286 5.84 1.71 -16.16
CA ILE A 286 6.86 0.86 -16.82
C ILE A 286 6.60 -0.62 -16.53
N VAL A 287 6.35 -0.99 -15.26
CA VAL A 287 6.07 -2.38 -14.88
C VAL A 287 4.76 -2.87 -15.51
N ARG A 288 3.71 -2.06 -15.52
CA ARG A 288 2.45 -2.37 -16.23
C ARG A 288 2.70 -2.66 -17.71
N SER A 289 3.48 -1.80 -18.38
CA SER A 289 3.83 -1.97 -19.80
C SER A 289 4.67 -3.23 -20.04
N TYR A 290 5.58 -3.57 -19.13
CA TYR A 290 6.34 -4.82 -19.19
C TYR A 290 5.41 -6.04 -19.11
N MET A 291 4.53 -6.06 -18.14
CA MET A 291 3.60 -7.18 -17.93
C MET A 291 2.63 -7.37 -19.10
N GLU A 292 2.12 -6.26 -19.66
CA GLU A 292 1.24 -6.29 -20.82
C GLU A 292 1.92 -6.87 -22.06
N LYS A 293 3.21 -6.56 -22.27
CA LYS A 293 3.96 -6.94 -23.49
C LYS A 293 4.64 -8.31 -23.42
N THR A 294 4.91 -8.80 -22.22
CA THR A 294 5.69 -10.04 -22.07
C THR A 294 4.86 -11.24 -21.63
N ASN A 295 3.63 -11.02 -21.16
CA ASN A 295 2.80 -12.04 -20.52
C ASN A 295 3.53 -12.80 -19.38
N ALA A 296 4.47 -12.12 -18.71
CA ALA A 296 5.20 -12.68 -17.60
C ALA A 296 4.27 -12.95 -16.41
N SER A 297 4.52 -13.99 -15.65
CA SER A 297 3.84 -14.23 -14.38
C SER A 297 4.25 -13.19 -13.32
N VAL A 298 3.43 -13.05 -12.27
CA VAL A 298 3.77 -12.20 -11.12
C VAL A 298 5.11 -12.58 -10.49
N LYS A 299 5.41 -13.87 -10.42
CA LYS A 299 6.68 -14.37 -9.89
C LYS A 299 7.86 -13.94 -10.77
N GLU A 300 7.77 -14.14 -12.08
CA GLU A 300 8.81 -13.72 -13.03
C GLU A 300 9.03 -12.20 -12.97
N MET A 301 7.98 -11.40 -12.88
CA MET A 301 8.10 -9.95 -12.72
C MET A 301 8.88 -9.58 -11.44
N ILE A 302 8.61 -10.24 -10.32
CA ILE A 302 9.31 -10.00 -9.06
C ILE A 302 10.81 -10.34 -9.20
N GLU A 303 11.15 -11.45 -9.84
CA GLU A 303 12.52 -11.95 -9.99
C GLU A 303 13.33 -11.23 -11.08
N THR A 304 12.66 -10.59 -12.06
CA THR A 304 13.33 -9.90 -13.17
C THR A 304 13.99 -8.61 -12.69
N ASP A 305 15.24 -8.37 -13.12
CA ASP A 305 15.98 -7.15 -12.80
C ASP A 305 15.39 -5.89 -13.46
N ALA A 306 15.75 -4.72 -12.92
CA ALA A 306 15.16 -3.44 -13.31
C ALA A 306 15.46 -3.06 -14.77
N GLU A 307 16.69 -3.31 -15.25
CA GLU A 307 17.10 -2.96 -16.61
C GLU A 307 16.38 -3.84 -17.64
N THR A 308 16.24 -5.14 -17.35
CA THR A 308 15.47 -6.06 -18.18
C THR A 308 14.00 -5.65 -18.27
N ILE A 309 13.37 -5.27 -17.14
CA ILE A 309 12.00 -4.75 -17.15
C ILE A 309 11.92 -3.48 -17.99
N PHE A 310 12.81 -2.53 -17.76
CA PHE A 310 12.85 -1.25 -18.49
C PHE A 310 12.96 -1.45 -20.00
N ASN A 311 13.92 -2.27 -20.44
CA ASN A 311 14.18 -2.53 -21.86
C ASN A 311 13.01 -3.27 -22.53
N LYS A 312 12.48 -4.31 -21.90
CA LYS A 312 11.36 -5.09 -22.46
C LYS A 312 10.02 -4.37 -22.38
N ALA A 313 9.84 -3.49 -21.40
CA ALA A 313 8.64 -2.66 -21.30
C ALA A 313 8.43 -1.80 -22.55
N ASN A 314 9.50 -1.35 -23.21
CA ASN A 314 9.40 -0.42 -24.33
C ASN A 314 8.31 0.64 -24.05
N PHE A 315 8.38 1.22 -22.85
CA PHE A 315 7.37 2.10 -22.31
C PHE A 315 7.22 3.35 -23.17
N LYS A 316 5.98 3.73 -23.46
CA LYS A 316 5.64 4.96 -24.18
C LYS A 316 4.66 5.72 -23.32
N PRO A 317 5.04 6.91 -22.80
CA PRO A 317 4.16 7.72 -21.97
C PRO A 317 2.93 8.16 -22.75
N ARG A 318 1.83 8.37 -22.04
CA ARG A 318 0.62 8.98 -22.59
C ARG A 318 0.92 10.39 -23.09
N LYS A 319 0.29 10.76 -24.21
CA LYS A 319 0.45 12.12 -24.80
C LYS A 319 -0.47 13.12 -24.12
#